data_41301b6a94176d610acb5bafe1a30e34
#
_entry.id   41301b6a94176d610acb5bafe1a30e34
#
_cell.length_a   1.000
_cell.length_b   1.000
_cell.length_c   1.000
_cell.angle_alpha   90.00
_cell.angle_beta   90.00
_cell.angle_gamma   90.00
#
_symmetry.space_group_name_H-M   'P 1'
#
loop_
_entity.id
_entity.type
_entity.pdbx_description
1 polymer ?
#
loop_
_entity_poly.entity_id
_entity_poly.type
_entity_poly.pdbx_seq_one_letter_code
_entity_poly.pdbx_strand_id
1 'polypeptide(L)'
;MKLSNHFNEVRQNFINAVQNNETQEVQNELYSDMLNCMFEECKEIAKTETESIIAQNPAEAKMSARERKFFNEIKKEAPAGIVEHLPEETVDRIFENLTREHPLLEHIGLRNAGIRLKFYDAETTGAAIWGDLFGDIKGQLEETFSVDHAIQNKLTAFVVLPKDLTKFGPAWIQSFVMTQIQEAFATALEAAFLTGDGSSSPVGLNRKLTGTTSGNKTTYPEKTAQKTTLTFADSKAVIKEMTEVFKYHSTDVKDKPVLVDGKVVMVANPTELWEIKKQYTTLNAQGVFVTAMPFNLILIDSIAQPKGKVTTFVKGRYDAFIGGNLDIARYTETLALEDRDIYVAKQFAYGKARDEKAAAVWTLAIPEEVKAGTA
;
A
#
# COMPACT_ATOMS: atom_id res chain seq x y z
N MET A 1 -27.79 36.18 6.77
CA MET A 1 -27.82 35.75 5.36
C MET A 1 -28.52 36.85 4.56
N LYS A 2 -27.82 37.56 3.68
CA LYS A 2 -28.46 38.58 2.80
C LYS A 2 -28.72 37.87 1.47
N LEU A 3 -29.99 37.63 1.17
CA LEU A 3 -30.44 37.09 -0.10
C LEU A 3 -30.35 38.18 -1.19
N SER A 4 -30.20 37.79 -2.44
CA SER A 4 -29.97 38.70 -3.57
C SER A 4 -31.15 39.62 -3.85
N ASN A 5 -30.92 40.66 -4.63
CA ASN A 5 -31.98 41.53 -5.11
C ASN A 5 -32.99 40.76 -5.98
N HIS A 6 -32.51 39.76 -6.73
CA HIS A 6 -33.36 38.95 -7.58
C HIS A 6 -34.35 38.08 -6.78
N PHE A 7 -33.92 37.46 -5.68
CA PHE A 7 -34.84 36.76 -4.78
C PHE A 7 -35.89 37.69 -4.18
N ASN A 8 -35.47 38.90 -3.81
CA ASN A 8 -36.42 39.90 -3.26
C ASN A 8 -37.47 40.32 -4.29
N GLU A 9 -37.12 40.44 -5.57
CA GLU A 9 -38.09 40.73 -6.67
C GLU A 9 -39.07 39.56 -6.86
N VAL A 10 -38.59 38.32 -6.97
CA VAL A 10 -39.45 37.14 -7.13
C VAL A 10 -40.40 36.97 -5.93
N ARG A 11 -39.88 37.18 -4.71
CA ARG A 11 -40.68 37.18 -3.49
C ARG A 11 -41.75 38.28 -3.50
N GLN A 12 -41.40 39.48 -3.98
CA GLN A 12 -42.35 40.60 -4.05
C GLN A 12 -43.48 40.32 -5.09
N ASN A 13 -43.14 39.70 -6.20
CA ASN A 13 -44.12 39.29 -7.21
C ASN A 13 -45.10 38.27 -6.63
N PHE A 14 -44.62 37.27 -5.87
CA PHE A 14 -45.51 36.34 -5.17
C PHE A 14 -46.42 37.05 -4.15
N ILE A 15 -45.90 37.97 -3.37
CA ILE A 15 -46.68 38.73 -2.39
C ILE A 15 -47.73 39.58 -3.06
N ASN A 16 -47.40 40.22 -4.18
CA ASN A 16 -48.35 41.04 -4.97
C ASN A 16 -49.47 40.19 -5.56
N ALA A 17 -49.17 39.01 -6.07
CA ALA A 17 -50.17 38.08 -6.62
C ALA A 17 -51.14 37.59 -5.54
N VAL A 18 -50.68 37.34 -4.32
CA VAL A 18 -51.53 36.97 -3.18
C VAL A 18 -52.38 38.14 -2.75
N GLN A 19 -51.86 39.38 -2.71
CA GLN A 19 -52.61 40.56 -2.33
C GLN A 19 -53.66 40.95 -3.36
N ASN A 20 -53.42 40.72 -4.64
CA ASN A 20 -54.35 41.03 -5.74
C ASN A 20 -55.39 39.92 -5.95
N ASN A 21 -55.38 38.82 -5.11
CA ASN A 21 -56.29 37.67 -5.26
C ASN A 21 -56.24 37.05 -6.66
N GLU A 22 -55.06 36.90 -7.25
CA GLU A 22 -54.87 36.19 -8.52
C GLU A 22 -55.25 34.70 -8.40
N THR A 23 -55.43 34.07 -9.53
CA THR A 23 -55.85 32.65 -9.58
C THR A 23 -54.88 31.75 -8.83
N GLN A 24 -55.38 30.67 -8.23
CA GLN A 24 -54.57 29.70 -7.45
C GLN A 24 -53.41 29.12 -8.27
N GLU A 25 -53.60 28.97 -9.57
CA GLU A 25 -52.57 28.47 -10.48
C GLU A 25 -51.37 29.42 -10.57
N VAL A 26 -51.63 30.72 -10.77
CA VAL A 26 -50.57 31.77 -10.80
C VAL A 26 -49.85 31.90 -9.45
N GLN A 27 -50.58 31.82 -8.34
CA GLN A 27 -49.97 31.83 -7.03
C GLN A 27 -49.04 30.62 -6.79
N ASN A 28 -49.46 29.43 -7.25
CA ASN A 28 -48.64 28.22 -7.11
C ASN A 28 -47.37 28.27 -8.00
N GLU A 29 -47.49 28.83 -9.20
CA GLU A 29 -46.36 29.01 -10.14
C GLU A 29 -45.33 29.97 -9.53
N LEU A 30 -45.75 31.17 -9.09
CA LEU A 30 -44.86 32.14 -8.43
C LEU A 30 -44.25 31.67 -7.11
N TYR A 31 -44.98 30.81 -6.38
CA TYR A 31 -44.46 30.18 -5.18
C TYR A 31 -43.35 29.16 -5.52
N SER A 32 -43.55 28.35 -6.59
CA SER A 32 -42.56 27.42 -7.10
C SER A 32 -41.29 28.13 -7.57
N ASP A 33 -41.45 29.24 -8.30
CA ASP A 33 -40.32 30.08 -8.75
C ASP A 33 -39.54 30.68 -7.58
N MET A 34 -40.24 31.15 -6.56
CA MET A 34 -39.60 31.66 -5.33
C MET A 34 -38.79 30.58 -4.62
N LEU A 35 -39.32 29.33 -4.53
CA LEU A 35 -38.60 28.22 -3.93
C LEU A 35 -37.38 27.82 -4.74
N ASN A 36 -37.51 27.77 -6.06
CA ASN A 36 -36.41 27.43 -6.98
C ASN A 36 -35.30 28.50 -6.89
N CYS A 37 -35.67 29.78 -6.91
CA CYS A 37 -34.70 30.86 -6.77
C CYS A 37 -33.98 30.80 -5.43
N MET A 38 -34.69 30.55 -4.32
CA MET A 38 -34.09 30.38 -3.00
C MET A 38 -33.12 29.20 -2.96
N PHE A 39 -33.47 28.07 -3.60
CA PHE A 39 -32.63 26.88 -3.66
C PHE A 39 -31.33 27.14 -4.44
N GLU A 40 -31.42 27.79 -5.60
CA GLU A 40 -30.24 28.14 -6.41
C GLU A 40 -29.34 29.16 -5.70
N GLU A 41 -29.88 30.15 -5.03
CA GLU A 41 -29.08 31.08 -4.25
C GLU A 41 -28.40 30.43 -3.04
N CYS A 42 -29.10 29.53 -2.34
CA CYS A 42 -28.48 28.79 -1.25
C CYS A 42 -27.31 27.90 -1.76
N LYS A 43 -27.46 27.32 -2.93
CA LYS A 43 -26.43 26.51 -3.61
C LYS A 43 -25.23 27.39 -4.02
N GLU A 44 -25.46 28.55 -4.60
CA GLU A 44 -24.43 29.52 -4.97
C GLU A 44 -23.63 30.02 -3.75
N ILE A 45 -24.34 30.39 -2.65
CA ILE A 45 -23.72 30.82 -1.40
C ILE A 45 -22.88 29.68 -0.79
N ALA A 46 -23.42 28.45 -0.75
CA ALA A 46 -22.71 27.29 -0.27
C ALA A 46 -21.44 27.01 -1.10
N LYS A 47 -21.53 27.17 -2.42
CA LYS A 47 -20.39 27.04 -3.34
C LYS A 47 -19.33 28.11 -3.07
N THR A 48 -19.74 29.36 -2.95
CA THR A 48 -18.81 30.50 -2.71
C THR A 48 -18.15 30.43 -1.32
N GLU A 49 -18.89 30.02 -0.28
CA GLU A 49 -18.31 29.78 1.04
C GLU A 49 -17.32 28.60 1.00
N THR A 50 -17.66 27.52 0.29
CA THR A 50 -16.75 26.37 0.12
C THR A 50 -15.48 26.77 -0.64
N GLU A 51 -15.59 27.52 -1.73
CA GLU A 51 -14.45 28.02 -2.51
C GLU A 51 -13.57 28.98 -1.69
N SER A 52 -14.17 29.82 -0.83
CA SER A 52 -13.42 30.75 0.05
C SER A 52 -12.64 30.01 1.15
N ILE A 53 -13.21 28.94 1.71
CA ILE A 53 -12.55 28.07 2.69
C ILE A 53 -11.41 27.31 2.03
N ILE A 54 -11.62 26.79 0.83
CA ILE A 54 -10.61 26.10 0.02
C ILE A 54 -9.43 27.02 -0.30
N ALA A 55 -9.70 28.28 -0.65
CA ALA A 55 -8.67 29.27 -0.96
C ALA A 55 -7.85 29.67 0.28
N GLN A 56 -8.45 29.67 1.47
CA GLN A 56 -7.77 30.02 2.73
C GLN A 56 -6.95 28.87 3.32
N ASN A 57 -7.35 27.61 3.07
CA ASN A 57 -6.67 26.42 3.61
C ASN A 57 -6.54 25.32 2.54
N PRO A 58 -5.46 25.33 1.73
CA PRO A 58 -5.24 24.31 0.70
C PRO A 58 -5.17 22.87 1.24
N ALA A 59 -4.83 22.69 2.53
CA ALA A 59 -4.79 21.38 3.19
C ALA A 59 -6.21 20.84 3.46
N GLU A 60 -7.16 21.70 3.79
CA GLU A 60 -8.58 21.33 3.97
C GLU A 60 -9.29 21.04 2.64
N ALA A 61 -8.78 21.59 1.54
CA ALA A 61 -9.29 21.33 0.19
C ALA A 61 -9.14 19.86 -0.24
N LYS A 62 -8.14 19.17 0.30
CA LYS A 62 -7.86 17.76 0.02
C LYS A 62 -8.69 16.79 0.86
N MET A 63 -9.46 17.29 1.81
CA MET A 63 -10.30 16.46 2.68
C MET A 63 -11.69 16.26 2.08
N SER A 64 -12.20 15.03 2.12
CA SER A 64 -13.60 14.76 1.79
C SER A 64 -14.56 15.35 2.84
N ALA A 65 -15.83 15.48 2.49
CA ALA A 65 -16.86 15.95 3.43
C ALA A 65 -16.98 15.05 4.66
N ARG A 66 -16.81 13.73 4.51
CA ARG A 66 -16.83 12.74 5.59
C ARG A 66 -15.60 12.86 6.49
N GLU A 67 -14.42 13.00 5.90
CA GLU A 67 -13.18 13.26 6.64
C GLU A 67 -13.26 14.54 7.46
N ARG A 68 -13.73 15.63 6.84
CA ARG A 68 -13.90 16.90 7.51
C ARG A 68 -14.87 16.79 8.69
N LYS A 69 -15.99 16.07 8.52
CA LYS A 69 -16.94 15.84 9.61
C LYS A 69 -16.30 15.06 10.75
N PHE A 70 -15.63 13.96 10.45
CA PHE A 70 -14.92 13.12 11.43
C PHE A 70 -13.88 13.93 12.22
N PHE A 71 -12.97 14.66 11.54
CA PHE A 71 -11.93 15.43 12.21
C PHE A 71 -12.45 16.72 12.89
N ASN A 72 -13.60 17.25 12.50
CA ASN A 72 -14.28 18.32 13.23
C ASN A 72 -15.00 17.80 14.50
N GLU A 73 -15.51 16.57 14.48
CA GLU A 73 -16.11 15.94 15.66
C GLU A 73 -15.05 15.62 16.73
N ILE A 74 -13.80 15.37 16.33
CA ILE A 74 -12.65 15.24 17.24
C ILE A 74 -12.44 16.48 18.11
N LYS A 75 -12.76 17.68 17.60
CA LYS A 75 -12.68 18.94 18.40
C LYS A 75 -13.75 19.05 19.47
N LYS A 76 -14.85 18.32 19.33
CA LYS A 76 -15.89 18.27 20.35
C LYS A 76 -15.54 17.13 21.30
N GLU A 77 -15.66 17.35 22.61
CA GLU A 77 -15.51 16.28 23.58
C GLU A 77 -16.46 15.13 23.21
N ALA A 78 -15.91 14.02 22.74
CA ALA A 78 -16.71 12.85 22.45
C ALA A 78 -17.28 12.29 23.77
N PRO A 79 -18.56 11.87 23.81
CA PRO A 79 -19.10 11.17 24.98
C PRO A 79 -18.24 9.94 25.28
N ALA A 80 -18.00 9.69 26.57
CA ALA A 80 -17.19 8.56 27.02
C ALA A 80 -17.66 7.23 26.41
N GLY A 81 -16.73 6.44 25.87
CA GLY A 81 -16.98 5.07 25.39
C GLY A 81 -17.37 4.93 23.91
N ILE A 82 -17.41 5.99 23.11
CA ILE A 82 -17.66 5.90 21.67
C ILE A 82 -16.34 5.64 20.93
N VAL A 83 -16.29 4.53 20.19
CA VAL A 83 -15.20 4.22 19.25
C VAL A 83 -15.53 4.84 17.91
N GLU A 84 -14.76 5.81 17.48
CA GLU A 84 -14.90 6.46 16.18
C GLU A 84 -13.96 5.82 15.16
N HIS A 85 -14.49 5.40 14.01
CA HIS A 85 -13.72 4.80 12.91
C HIS A 85 -13.40 5.82 11.82
N LEU A 86 -12.20 5.74 11.28
CA LEU A 86 -11.77 6.61 10.18
C LEU A 86 -12.60 6.34 8.91
N PRO A 87 -12.87 7.40 8.10
CA PRO A 87 -13.54 7.23 6.80
C PRO A 87 -12.76 6.32 5.85
N GLU A 88 -13.45 5.51 5.04
CA GLU A 88 -12.86 4.58 4.08
C GLU A 88 -11.93 5.28 3.06
N GLU A 89 -12.28 6.48 2.62
CA GLU A 89 -11.50 7.30 1.69
C GLU A 89 -10.10 7.64 2.25
N THR A 90 -10.02 7.88 3.56
CA THR A 90 -8.74 8.11 4.26
C THR A 90 -7.91 6.84 4.31
N VAL A 91 -8.56 5.71 4.54
CA VAL A 91 -7.93 4.38 4.56
C VAL A 91 -7.34 4.01 3.21
N ASP A 92 -8.09 4.21 2.12
CA ASP A 92 -7.62 3.92 0.76
C ASP A 92 -6.41 4.80 0.40
N ARG A 93 -6.40 6.07 0.80
CA ARG A 93 -5.28 6.99 0.60
C ARG A 93 -4.03 6.57 1.38
N ILE A 94 -4.20 6.07 2.61
CA ILE A 94 -3.10 5.49 3.39
C ILE A 94 -2.49 4.31 2.63
N PHE A 95 -3.33 3.42 2.10
CA PHE A 95 -2.88 2.25 1.35
C PHE A 95 -2.14 2.63 0.05
N GLU A 96 -2.67 3.56 -0.73
CA GLU A 96 -2.02 4.05 -1.96
C GLU A 96 -0.64 4.67 -1.68
N ASN A 97 -0.52 5.50 -0.64
CA ASN A 97 0.75 6.11 -0.27
C ASN A 97 1.75 5.05 0.20
N LEU A 98 1.29 4.07 0.97
CA LEU A 98 2.09 2.96 1.50
C LEU A 98 2.76 2.15 0.37
N THR A 99 2.03 1.86 -0.70
CA THR A 99 2.57 1.15 -1.86
C THR A 99 3.49 2.02 -2.70
N ARG A 100 3.21 3.33 -2.81
CA ARG A 100 3.99 4.25 -3.66
C ARG A 100 5.33 4.66 -3.05
N GLU A 101 5.41 4.82 -1.73
CA GLU A 101 6.61 5.31 -1.04
C GLU A 101 7.59 4.19 -0.65
N HIS A 102 7.14 2.93 -0.68
CA HIS A 102 7.91 1.76 -0.29
C HIS A 102 8.12 0.79 -1.47
N PRO A 103 9.27 0.84 -2.16
CA PRO A 103 9.52 0.06 -3.37
C PRO A 103 9.35 -1.45 -3.19
N LEU A 104 9.66 -1.99 -1.99
CA LEU A 104 9.46 -3.41 -1.71
C LEU A 104 7.98 -3.79 -1.78
N LEU A 105 7.11 -2.99 -1.18
CA LEU A 105 5.67 -3.25 -1.14
C LEU A 105 5.03 -3.13 -2.53
N GLU A 106 5.51 -2.19 -3.36
CA GLU A 106 5.11 -2.08 -4.76
C GLU A 106 5.51 -3.33 -5.55
N HIS A 107 6.77 -3.74 -5.46
CA HIS A 107 7.32 -4.83 -6.28
C HIS A 107 6.88 -6.22 -5.84
N ILE A 108 6.52 -6.40 -4.57
CA ILE A 108 5.94 -7.63 -4.06
C ILE A 108 4.49 -7.81 -4.54
N GLY A 109 3.86 -6.71 -5.02
CA GLY A 109 2.51 -6.72 -5.54
C GLY A 109 1.46 -6.80 -4.43
N LEU A 110 1.64 -5.99 -3.38
CA LEU A 110 0.70 -5.92 -2.25
C LEU A 110 -0.72 -5.56 -2.73
N ARG A 111 -1.70 -6.38 -2.35
CA ARG A 111 -3.11 -6.24 -2.77
C ARG A 111 -4.01 -6.12 -1.56
N ASN A 112 -5.06 -5.32 -1.69
CA ASN A 112 -6.13 -5.31 -0.71
C ASN A 112 -7.13 -6.45 -1.02
N ALA A 113 -7.47 -7.24 -0.02
CA ALA A 113 -8.39 -8.36 -0.13
C ALA A 113 -9.30 -8.42 1.10
N GLY A 114 -10.42 -9.14 1.01
CA GLY A 114 -11.33 -9.31 2.15
C GLY A 114 -10.72 -10.08 3.33
N ILE A 115 -11.36 -10.03 4.49
CA ILE A 115 -10.89 -10.64 5.75
C ILE A 115 -10.76 -12.18 5.67
N ARG A 116 -11.48 -12.83 4.75
CA ARG A 116 -11.41 -14.28 4.54
C ARG A 116 -10.77 -14.57 3.19
N LEU A 117 -9.48 -14.91 3.22
CA LEU A 117 -8.76 -15.35 2.04
C LEU A 117 -8.82 -16.88 1.94
N LYS A 118 -9.36 -17.35 0.83
CA LYS A 118 -9.25 -18.75 0.41
C LYS A 118 -8.44 -18.73 -0.88
N PHE A 119 -7.31 -19.41 -0.89
CA PHE A 119 -6.55 -19.61 -2.10
C PHE A 119 -7.00 -20.92 -2.74
N TYR A 120 -7.37 -20.81 -4.01
CA TYR A 120 -7.53 -21.97 -4.88
C TYR A 120 -6.27 -22.04 -5.73
N ASP A 121 -5.39 -22.94 -5.42
CA ASP A 121 -4.24 -23.23 -6.28
C ASP A 121 -4.67 -24.32 -7.26
N ALA A 122 -4.69 -23.98 -8.55
CA ALA A 122 -5.03 -24.88 -9.63
C ALA A 122 -3.73 -25.32 -10.32
N GLU A 123 -3.30 -26.54 -10.09
CA GLU A 123 -2.24 -27.13 -10.87
C GLU A 123 -2.83 -27.78 -12.12
N THR A 124 -2.59 -27.18 -13.27
CA THR A 124 -2.95 -27.74 -14.55
C THR A 124 -1.81 -28.64 -15.04
N THR A 125 -2.07 -29.93 -15.16
CA THR A 125 -1.16 -30.89 -15.78
C THR A 125 -1.69 -31.25 -17.15
N GLY A 126 -0.84 -31.20 -18.17
CA GLY A 126 -1.19 -31.44 -19.56
C GLY A 126 -0.71 -30.30 -20.47
N ALA A 127 -0.71 -30.57 -21.76
CA ALA A 127 -0.37 -29.59 -22.77
C ALA A 127 -1.40 -29.61 -23.90
N ALA A 128 -1.65 -28.43 -24.49
CA ALA A 128 -2.40 -28.38 -25.73
C ALA A 128 -1.62 -29.11 -26.83
N ILE A 129 -2.26 -30.01 -27.56
CA ILE A 129 -1.67 -30.81 -28.60
C ILE A 129 -2.17 -30.32 -29.97
N TRP A 130 -1.23 -30.10 -30.89
CA TRP A 130 -1.56 -29.82 -32.27
C TRP A 130 -2.05 -31.10 -32.96
N GLY A 131 -3.19 -31.02 -33.62
CA GLY A 131 -3.77 -32.14 -34.37
C GLY A 131 -4.13 -31.69 -35.78
N ASP A 132 -4.45 -32.66 -36.63
CA ASP A 132 -4.94 -32.41 -37.98
C ASP A 132 -6.31 -31.73 -37.93
N LEU A 133 -6.61 -30.94 -38.96
CA LEU A 133 -7.87 -30.12 -39.06
C LEU A 133 -9.15 -30.97 -38.89
N PHE A 134 -9.11 -32.24 -39.26
CA PHE A 134 -10.23 -33.20 -39.17
C PHE A 134 -9.91 -34.39 -38.26
N GLY A 135 -8.86 -34.29 -37.40
CA GLY A 135 -8.47 -35.30 -36.45
C GLY A 135 -9.26 -35.26 -35.13
N ASP A 136 -9.14 -36.34 -34.35
CA ASP A 136 -9.75 -36.38 -33.01
C ASP A 136 -9.19 -35.33 -32.09
N ILE A 137 -10.04 -34.77 -31.19
CA ILE A 137 -9.62 -33.82 -30.16
C ILE A 137 -8.73 -34.58 -29.16
N LYS A 138 -7.45 -34.20 -29.10
CA LYS A 138 -6.46 -34.74 -28.19
C LYS A 138 -5.97 -33.64 -27.25
N GLY A 139 -5.62 -34.03 -26.03
CA GLY A 139 -5.10 -33.07 -25.03
C GLY A 139 -6.13 -32.80 -23.95
N GLN A 140 -6.18 -33.69 -22.96
CA GLN A 140 -6.93 -33.47 -21.73
C GLN A 140 -6.03 -32.69 -20.78
N LEU A 141 -6.56 -31.59 -20.24
CA LEU A 141 -5.97 -30.86 -19.12
C LEU A 141 -6.57 -31.45 -17.83
N GLU A 142 -5.72 -31.93 -16.95
CA GLU A 142 -6.14 -32.35 -15.62
C GLU A 142 -5.84 -31.22 -14.65
N GLU A 143 -6.85 -30.73 -13.95
CA GLU A 143 -6.72 -29.70 -12.95
C GLU A 143 -6.90 -30.30 -11.56
N THR A 144 -5.89 -30.12 -10.72
CA THR A 144 -5.96 -30.44 -9.29
C THR A 144 -6.12 -29.16 -8.50
N PHE A 145 -7.26 -29.02 -7.84
CA PHE A 145 -7.52 -27.87 -6.98
C PHE A 145 -7.09 -28.20 -5.55
N SER A 146 -6.19 -27.40 -5.00
CA SER A 146 -5.90 -27.37 -3.59
C SER A 146 -6.49 -26.11 -2.96
N VAL A 147 -7.08 -26.25 -1.77
CA VAL A 147 -7.63 -25.13 -1.01
C VAL A 147 -6.70 -24.89 0.17
N ASP A 148 -5.97 -23.79 0.15
CA ASP A 148 -5.16 -23.37 1.29
C ASP A 148 -5.93 -22.28 2.07
N HIS A 149 -6.07 -22.47 3.39
CA HIS A 149 -6.67 -21.50 4.28
C HIS A 149 -5.58 -20.55 4.78
N ALA A 150 -5.59 -19.32 4.29
CA ALA A 150 -4.65 -18.32 4.75
C ALA A 150 -4.93 -17.91 6.20
N ILE A 151 -3.97 -18.12 7.06
CA ILE A 151 -3.98 -17.55 8.41
C ILE A 151 -3.50 -16.11 8.29
N GLN A 152 -4.39 -15.17 8.54
CA GLN A 152 -4.05 -13.75 8.55
C GLN A 152 -3.48 -13.36 9.90
N ASN A 153 -2.35 -12.67 9.86
CA ASN A 153 -1.73 -12.10 11.04
C ASN A 153 -2.23 -10.68 11.27
N LYS A 154 -2.43 -10.31 12.53
CA LYS A 154 -2.92 -8.99 12.91
C LYS A 154 -1.74 -8.05 13.13
N LEU A 155 -1.68 -6.98 12.34
CA LEU A 155 -0.78 -5.85 12.54
C LEU A 155 -1.50 -4.76 13.33
N THR A 156 -0.86 -4.22 14.37
CA THR A 156 -1.39 -3.12 15.18
C THR A 156 -0.35 -2.05 15.35
N ALA A 157 -0.76 -0.79 15.18
CA ALA A 157 0.03 0.37 15.56
C ALA A 157 -0.83 1.33 16.36
N PHE A 158 -0.22 2.17 17.19
CA PHE A 158 -0.92 3.23 17.88
C PHE A 158 -0.13 4.53 17.84
N VAL A 159 -0.87 5.62 17.74
CA VAL A 159 -0.34 6.99 17.78
C VAL A 159 -0.91 7.67 19.00
N VAL A 160 -0.07 8.29 19.81
CA VAL A 160 -0.47 9.07 20.98
C VAL A 160 -0.43 10.55 20.63
N LEU A 161 -1.55 11.22 20.77
CA LEU A 161 -1.69 12.65 20.47
C LEU A 161 -2.03 13.41 21.75
N PRO A 162 -1.20 14.38 22.20
CA PRO A 162 -1.56 15.29 23.27
C PRO A 162 -2.82 16.09 22.92
N LYS A 163 -3.76 16.22 23.84
CA LYS A 163 -5.03 16.95 23.59
C LYS A 163 -4.82 18.40 23.22
N ASP A 164 -3.74 19.02 23.70
CA ASP A 164 -3.39 20.39 23.30
C ASP A 164 -3.18 20.55 21.79
N LEU A 165 -2.72 19.50 21.10
CA LEU A 165 -2.52 19.51 19.65
C LEU A 165 -3.82 19.52 18.85
N THR A 166 -4.95 19.17 19.47
CA THR A 166 -6.26 19.28 18.82
C THR A 166 -6.64 20.71 18.48
N LYS A 167 -5.97 21.70 19.10
CA LYS A 167 -6.13 23.13 18.81
C LYS A 167 -5.63 23.53 17.41
N PHE A 168 -4.70 22.76 16.79
CA PHE A 168 -4.14 23.09 15.47
C PHE A 168 -5.10 22.92 14.30
N GLY A 169 -6.17 22.21 14.45
CA GLY A 169 -7.19 22.07 13.43
C GLY A 169 -7.27 20.68 12.82
N PRO A 170 -8.42 20.33 12.19
CA PRO A 170 -8.71 18.98 11.75
C PRO A 170 -7.78 18.48 10.66
N ALA A 171 -7.41 19.33 9.71
CA ALA A 171 -6.51 18.94 8.61
C ALA A 171 -5.11 18.60 9.09
N TRP A 172 -4.61 19.29 10.10
CA TRP A 172 -3.31 18.99 10.69
C TRP A 172 -3.33 17.64 11.43
N ILE A 173 -4.37 17.41 12.25
CA ILE A 173 -4.54 16.15 13.00
C ILE A 173 -4.61 14.97 12.03
N GLN A 174 -5.42 15.09 10.97
CA GLN A 174 -5.53 14.08 9.93
C GLN A 174 -4.17 13.75 9.31
N SER A 175 -3.45 14.78 8.84
CA SER A 175 -2.15 14.61 8.20
C SER A 175 -1.15 13.97 9.14
N PHE A 176 -1.09 14.39 10.39
CA PHE A 176 -0.17 13.83 11.39
C PHE A 176 -0.46 12.36 11.68
N VAL A 177 -1.71 12.02 12.00
CA VAL A 177 -2.12 10.63 12.31
C VAL A 177 -1.89 9.72 11.11
N MET A 178 -2.26 10.16 9.90
CA MET A 178 -2.02 9.40 8.68
C MET A 178 -0.54 9.11 8.46
N THR A 179 0.31 10.14 8.51
CA THR A 179 1.75 9.98 8.27
C THR A 179 2.39 9.01 9.28
N GLN A 180 2.06 9.15 10.56
CA GLN A 180 2.61 8.27 11.60
C GLN A 180 2.15 6.82 11.44
N ILE A 181 0.89 6.60 11.11
CA ILE A 181 0.37 5.24 10.87
C ILE A 181 0.99 4.63 9.60
N GLN A 182 1.09 5.40 8.52
CA GLN A 182 1.72 4.96 7.27
C GLN A 182 3.15 4.50 7.49
N GLU A 183 3.97 5.33 8.13
CA GLU A 183 5.37 5.02 8.39
C GLU A 183 5.54 3.79 9.28
N ALA A 184 4.73 3.68 10.35
CA ALA A 184 4.75 2.54 11.24
C ALA A 184 4.34 1.23 10.53
N PHE A 185 3.28 1.26 9.73
CA PHE A 185 2.83 0.09 8.97
C PHE A 185 3.78 -0.29 7.85
N ALA A 186 4.31 0.67 7.11
CA ALA A 186 5.27 0.42 6.05
C ALA A 186 6.49 -0.34 6.58
N THR A 187 7.11 0.17 7.62
CA THR A 187 8.28 -0.45 8.24
C THR A 187 7.97 -1.86 8.76
N ALA A 188 6.81 -2.03 9.42
CA ALA A 188 6.40 -3.33 9.95
C ALA A 188 6.06 -4.34 8.84
N LEU A 189 5.40 -3.91 7.77
CA LEU A 189 5.05 -4.76 6.63
C LEU A 189 6.28 -5.16 5.82
N GLU A 190 7.23 -4.22 5.58
CA GLU A 190 8.50 -4.56 4.93
C GLU A 190 9.27 -5.60 5.73
N ALA A 191 9.40 -5.42 7.04
CA ALA A 191 10.05 -6.39 7.91
C ALA A 191 9.34 -7.74 7.89
N ALA A 192 8.01 -7.76 7.93
CA ALA A 192 7.22 -8.98 7.91
C ALA A 192 7.32 -9.73 6.57
N PHE A 193 7.18 -9.03 5.44
CA PHE A 193 7.27 -9.67 4.11
C PHE A 193 8.68 -10.10 3.75
N LEU A 194 9.71 -9.53 4.37
CA LEU A 194 11.09 -9.92 4.12
C LEU A 194 11.55 -11.07 5.05
N THR A 195 11.32 -10.94 6.37
CA THR A 195 11.91 -11.81 7.40
C THR A 195 10.89 -12.49 8.32
N GLY A 196 9.60 -12.22 8.15
CA GLY A 196 8.53 -12.73 9.02
C GLY A 196 8.54 -14.25 9.17
N ASP A 197 8.21 -14.74 10.35
CA ASP A 197 8.32 -16.16 10.74
C ASP A 197 7.12 -17.04 10.34
N GLY A 198 6.02 -16.41 9.90
CA GLY A 198 4.77 -17.09 9.56
C GLY A 198 3.90 -17.48 10.77
N SER A 199 4.35 -17.25 11.99
CA SER A 199 3.62 -17.56 13.22
C SER A 199 2.84 -16.35 13.74
N SER A 200 3.54 -15.24 13.94
CA SER A 200 2.98 -13.95 14.41
C SER A 200 2.96 -12.88 13.31
N SER A 201 3.57 -13.17 12.18
CA SER A 201 3.71 -12.30 11.02
C SER A 201 3.56 -13.12 9.73
N PRO A 202 3.35 -12.50 8.56
CA PRO A 202 3.41 -13.18 7.27
C PRO A 202 4.69 -14.00 7.07
N VAL A 203 4.65 -15.00 6.21
CA VAL A 203 5.84 -15.79 5.86
C VAL A 203 6.73 -14.96 4.94
N GLY A 204 7.87 -14.52 5.45
CA GLY A 204 8.80 -13.68 4.72
C GLY A 204 9.47 -14.35 3.51
N LEU A 205 9.97 -13.54 2.57
CA LEU A 205 10.73 -13.98 1.40
C LEU A 205 11.97 -14.79 1.78
N ASN A 206 12.57 -14.47 2.94
CA ASN A 206 13.76 -15.13 3.47
C ASN A 206 13.46 -16.42 4.22
N ARG A 207 12.22 -16.92 4.19
CA ARG A 207 11.80 -18.14 4.89
C ARG A 207 11.59 -19.31 3.94
N LYS A 208 11.89 -20.51 4.42
CA LYS A 208 11.53 -21.77 3.72
C LYS A 208 10.01 -21.96 3.80
N LEU A 209 9.43 -22.65 2.84
CA LEU A 209 8.00 -22.94 2.84
C LEU A 209 7.63 -24.17 3.67
N THR A 210 8.64 -24.97 4.05
CA THR A 210 8.47 -26.11 4.96
C THR A 210 8.56 -25.61 6.40
N GLY A 211 7.43 -25.49 7.05
CA GLY A 211 7.34 -25.03 8.44
C GLY A 211 7.38 -26.16 9.46
N THR A 212 7.73 -25.83 10.69
CA THR A 212 7.62 -26.70 11.87
C THR A 212 6.44 -26.27 12.71
N THR A 213 5.49 -27.17 12.92
CA THR A 213 4.28 -26.90 13.72
C THR A 213 4.51 -27.33 15.16
N SER A 214 4.29 -26.41 16.10
CA SER A 214 4.27 -26.65 17.53
C SER A 214 2.96 -26.13 18.15
N GLY A 215 2.11 -27.01 18.60
CA GLY A 215 0.74 -26.67 18.98
C GLY A 215 -0.06 -26.12 17.81
N ASN A 216 -0.65 -24.93 17.98
CA ASN A 216 -1.46 -24.25 16.95
C ASN A 216 -0.66 -23.25 16.10
N LYS A 217 0.68 -23.22 16.22
CA LYS A 217 1.54 -22.27 15.51
C LYS A 217 2.51 -22.99 14.61
N THR A 218 2.59 -22.56 13.36
CA THR A 218 3.59 -23.02 12.40
C THR A 218 4.63 -21.93 12.22
N THR A 219 5.89 -22.25 12.42
CA THR A 219 7.04 -21.35 12.24
C THR A 219 7.86 -21.82 11.06
N TYR A 220 8.28 -20.90 10.23
CA TYR A 220 9.04 -21.16 9.02
C TYR A 220 10.52 -20.79 9.24
N PRO A 221 11.48 -21.74 9.10
CA PRO A 221 12.89 -21.46 9.31
C PRO A 221 13.47 -20.56 8.21
N GLU A 222 14.57 -19.91 8.51
CA GLU A 222 15.28 -19.07 7.53
C GLU A 222 15.83 -19.89 6.37
N LYS A 223 15.80 -19.30 5.16
CA LYS A 223 16.50 -19.87 4.00
C LYS A 223 18.00 -19.81 4.22
N THR A 224 18.68 -20.87 3.90
CA THR A 224 20.15 -20.87 3.82
C THR A 224 20.56 -20.05 2.60
N ALA A 225 21.57 -19.20 2.77
CA ALA A 225 22.11 -18.46 1.63
C ALA A 225 22.58 -19.43 0.52
N GLN A 226 22.40 -19.04 -0.71
CA GLN A 226 22.86 -19.80 -1.87
C GLN A 226 24.40 -19.92 -1.86
N LYS A 227 24.93 -20.93 -2.54
CA LYS A 227 26.37 -21.20 -2.57
C LYS A 227 27.19 -20.08 -3.20
N THR A 228 26.62 -19.38 -4.18
CA THR A 228 27.28 -18.28 -4.87
C THR A 228 27.25 -17.04 -3.98
N THR A 229 28.41 -16.50 -3.66
CA THR A 229 28.58 -15.22 -3.00
C THR A 229 28.57 -14.12 -4.06
N LEU A 230 27.82 -13.06 -3.84
CA LEU A 230 27.77 -11.90 -4.72
C LEU A 230 28.84 -10.91 -4.28
N THR A 231 29.81 -10.69 -5.14
CA THR A 231 30.98 -9.85 -4.82
C THR A 231 30.92 -8.50 -5.54
N PHE A 232 30.28 -8.45 -6.70
CA PHE A 232 30.26 -7.28 -7.57
C PHE A 232 31.68 -6.71 -7.82
N ALA A 233 32.72 -7.56 -7.82
CA ALA A 233 34.11 -7.12 -7.85
C ALA A 233 34.51 -6.51 -9.21
N ASP A 234 34.11 -7.10 -10.30
CA ASP A 234 34.36 -6.64 -11.67
C ASP A 234 33.23 -7.03 -12.62
N SER A 235 33.21 -6.47 -13.84
CA SER A 235 32.14 -6.70 -14.82
C SER A 235 31.96 -8.18 -15.19
N LYS A 236 33.03 -8.98 -15.18
CA LYS A 236 32.95 -10.42 -15.53
C LYS A 236 32.39 -11.23 -14.37
N ALA A 237 32.82 -10.94 -13.14
CA ALA A 237 32.29 -11.54 -11.91
C ALA A 237 30.79 -11.25 -11.80
N VAL A 238 30.41 -10.01 -11.97
CA VAL A 238 29.01 -9.56 -11.92
C VAL A 238 28.14 -10.32 -12.93
N ILE A 239 28.53 -10.39 -14.21
CA ILE A 239 27.75 -11.12 -15.22
C ILE A 239 27.60 -12.59 -14.82
N LYS A 240 28.65 -13.23 -14.32
CA LYS A 240 28.63 -14.61 -13.86
C LYS A 240 27.69 -14.77 -12.66
N GLU A 241 27.82 -13.94 -11.66
CA GLU A 241 26.99 -13.95 -10.44
C GLU A 241 25.51 -13.73 -10.77
N MET A 242 25.21 -12.73 -11.60
CA MET A 242 23.82 -12.46 -12.02
C MET A 242 23.26 -13.58 -12.91
N THR A 243 24.09 -14.21 -13.74
CA THR A 243 23.66 -15.39 -14.50
C THR A 243 23.20 -16.51 -13.56
N GLU A 244 23.91 -16.77 -12.47
CA GLU A 244 23.50 -17.79 -11.49
C GLU A 244 22.19 -17.39 -10.76
N VAL A 245 22.01 -16.10 -10.42
CA VAL A 245 20.76 -15.60 -9.85
C VAL A 245 19.58 -15.84 -10.79
N PHE A 246 19.73 -15.46 -12.07
CA PHE A 246 18.65 -15.61 -13.06
C PHE A 246 18.38 -17.08 -13.38
N LYS A 247 19.41 -17.93 -13.50
CA LYS A 247 19.24 -19.39 -13.66
C LYS A 247 18.46 -20.01 -12.50
N TYR A 248 18.77 -19.61 -11.26
CA TYR A 248 18.06 -20.12 -10.08
C TYR A 248 16.56 -19.86 -10.18
N HIS A 249 16.19 -18.65 -10.58
CA HIS A 249 14.80 -18.25 -10.70
C HIS A 249 14.08 -18.70 -11.98
N SER A 250 14.84 -19.11 -13.00
CA SER A 250 14.30 -19.56 -14.30
C SER A 250 13.59 -20.92 -14.27
N THR A 251 13.61 -21.60 -13.12
CA THR A 251 12.88 -22.85 -12.93
C THR A 251 12.09 -22.80 -11.61
N ASP A 252 10.99 -23.52 -11.55
CA ASP A 252 10.28 -23.81 -10.30
C ASP A 252 10.88 -25.01 -9.56
N VAL A 253 10.28 -25.41 -8.44
CA VAL A 253 10.71 -26.59 -7.64
C VAL A 253 10.56 -27.90 -8.42
N LYS A 254 9.67 -27.94 -9.42
CA LYS A 254 9.43 -29.09 -10.30
C LYS A 254 10.26 -29.05 -11.59
N ASP A 255 11.29 -28.17 -11.63
CA ASP A 255 12.15 -27.86 -12.79
C ASP A 255 11.40 -27.43 -14.06
N LYS A 256 10.16 -26.94 -13.92
CA LYS A 256 9.45 -26.30 -15.03
C LYS A 256 10.05 -24.93 -15.31
N PRO A 257 10.25 -24.55 -16.59
CA PRO A 257 10.81 -23.25 -16.94
C PRO A 257 9.86 -22.11 -16.58
N VAL A 258 10.44 -21.02 -16.05
CA VAL A 258 9.73 -19.79 -15.64
C VAL A 258 10.34 -18.60 -16.37
N LEU A 259 9.49 -17.73 -16.93
CA LEU A 259 9.92 -16.50 -17.58
C LEU A 259 10.21 -15.42 -16.52
N VAL A 260 11.47 -15.05 -16.38
CA VAL A 260 11.97 -14.15 -15.32
C VAL A 260 12.53 -12.82 -15.82
N ASP A 261 12.63 -12.63 -17.14
CA ASP A 261 13.15 -11.37 -17.71
C ASP A 261 12.33 -10.16 -17.26
N GLY A 262 13.00 -9.15 -16.75
CA GLY A 262 12.40 -7.94 -16.19
C GLY A 262 11.54 -8.15 -14.94
N LYS A 263 11.55 -9.37 -14.34
CA LYS A 263 10.75 -9.69 -13.15
C LYS A 263 11.57 -9.98 -11.90
N VAL A 264 12.89 -10.13 -12.04
CA VAL A 264 13.75 -10.39 -10.88
C VAL A 264 14.02 -9.09 -10.16
N VAL A 265 13.71 -9.08 -8.87
CA VAL A 265 13.95 -7.96 -7.95
C VAL A 265 15.01 -8.40 -6.96
N MET A 266 16.00 -7.55 -6.72
CA MET A 266 17.02 -7.72 -5.70
C MET A 266 16.83 -6.66 -4.63
N VAL A 267 16.70 -7.09 -3.39
CA VAL A 267 16.56 -6.26 -2.20
C VAL A 267 17.88 -6.21 -1.48
N ALA A 268 18.43 -5.02 -1.26
CA ALA A 268 19.66 -4.79 -0.53
C ALA A 268 19.45 -3.85 0.65
N ASN A 269 20.39 -3.85 1.60
CA ASN A 269 20.41 -2.84 2.66
C ASN A 269 20.70 -1.45 2.03
N PRO A 270 20.08 -0.34 2.48
CA PRO A 270 20.27 0.99 1.91
C PRO A 270 21.74 1.43 1.80
N THR A 271 22.58 1.05 2.77
CA THR A 271 24.02 1.38 2.71
C THR A 271 24.76 0.59 1.65
N GLU A 272 24.44 -0.69 1.47
CA GLU A 272 25.09 -1.60 0.52
C GLU A 272 24.56 -1.39 -0.90
N LEU A 273 23.33 -0.89 -1.05
CA LEU A 273 22.76 -0.55 -2.36
C LEU A 273 23.65 0.40 -3.15
N TRP A 274 24.20 1.41 -2.48
CA TRP A 274 25.06 2.40 -3.14
C TRP A 274 26.40 1.80 -3.58
N GLU A 275 26.95 0.87 -2.80
CA GLU A 275 28.14 0.14 -3.18
C GLU A 275 27.90 -0.76 -4.40
N ILE A 276 26.72 -1.41 -4.46
CA ILE A 276 26.31 -2.17 -5.64
C ILE A 276 26.16 -1.24 -6.85
N LYS A 277 25.44 -0.13 -6.74
CA LYS A 277 25.22 0.83 -7.82
C LYS A 277 26.53 1.44 -8.33
N LYS A 278 27.49 1.68 -7.47
CA LYS A 278 28.81 2.19 -7.83
C LYS A 278 29.46 1.33 -8.90
N GLN A 279 29.38 0.03 -8.81
CA GLN A 279 30.00 -0.91 -9.76
C GLN A 279 29.36 -0.86 -11.17
N TYR A 280 28.13 -0.37 -11.28
CA TYR A 280 27.38 -0.26 -12.55
C TYR A 280 27.30 1.16 -13.08
N THR A 281 27.83 2.13 -12.35
CA THR A 281 27.79 3.52 -12.77
C THR A 281 29.03 3.82 -13.61
N THR A 282 28.83 4.09 -14.89
CA THR A 282 29.90 4.41 -15.84
C THR A 282 29.63 5.73 -16.53
N LEU A 283 30.71 6.42 -16.91
CA LEU A 283 30.63 7.62 -17.71
C LEU A 283 30.45 7.23 -19.20
N ASN A 284 29.37 7.69 -19.82
CA ASN A 284 29.14 7.43 -21.24
C ASN A 284 29.97 8.38 -22.14
N ALA A 285 29.94 8.15 -23.43
CA ALA A 285 30.68 8.98 -24.41
C ALA A 285 30.23 10.45 -24.45
N GLN A 286 29.06 10.77 -23.93
CA GLN A 286 28.50 12.13 -23.81
C GLN A 286 28.88 12.82 -22.47
N GLY A 287 29.67 12.18 -21.62
CA GLY A 287 30.05 12.73 -20.31
C GLY A 287 28.97 12.66 -19.23
N VAL A 288 27.98 11.79 -19.41
CA VAL A 288 26.88 11.57 -18.42
C VAL A 288 27.11 10.26 -17.68
N PHE A 289 26.97 10.27 -16.37
CA PHE A 289 26.99 9.04 -15.58
C PHE A 289 25.69 8.25 -15.80
N VAL A 290 25.85 6.97 -16.19
CA VAL A 290 24.74 6.05 -16.44
C VAL A 290 24.92 4.83 -15.56
N THR A 291 23.87 4.45 -14.84
CA THR A 291 23.81 3.22 -14.05
C THR A 291 22.98 2.20 -14.83
N ALA A 292 23.61 1.16 -15.36
CA ALA A 292 22.95 0.13 -16.15
C ALA A 292 23.08 -1.24 -15.46
N MET A 293 21.96 -1.78 -14.97
CA MET A 293 21.93 -3.09 -14.34
C MET A 293 21.87 -4.20 -15.40
N PRO A 294 22.64 -5.32 -15.23
CA PRO A 294 22.59 -6.43 -16.15
C PRO A 294 21.25 -7.14 -16.11
N PHE A 295 20.81 -7.69 -17.26
CA PHE A 295 19.63 -8.55 -17.39
C PHE A 295 18.31 -7.91 -16.91
N ASN A 296 18.16 -6.59 -17.00
CA ASN A 296 16.98 -5.88 -16.51
C ASN A 296 16.66 -6.15 -15.02
N LEU A 297 17.71 -6.37 -14.21
CA LEU A 297 17.57 -6.55 -12.77
C LEU A 297 16.99 -5.29 -12.13
N ILE A 298 15.97 -5.46 -11.31
CA ILE A 298 15.38 -4.38 -10.51
C ILE A 298 16.05 -4.39 -9.15
N LEU A 299 16.81 -3.34 -8.86
CA LEU A 299 17.50 -3.19 -7.58
C LEU A 299 16.75 -2.18 -6.70
N ILE A 300 16.34 -2.63 -5.52
CA ILE A 300 15.64 -1.83 -4.52
C ILE A 300 16.32 -1.94 -3.17
N ASP A 301 16.06 -0.98 -2.31
CA ASP A 301 16.51 -0.99 -0.91
C ASP A 301 15.36 -1.29 0.05
N SER A 302 15.71 -1.83 1.19
CA SER A 302 14.82 -1.97 2.33
C SER A 302 15.63 -1.90 3.64
N ILE A 303 15.11 -1.12 4.59
CA ILE A 303 15.70 -1.00 5.94
C ILE A 303 15.65 -2.36 6.67
N ALA A 304 14.67 -3.19 6.35
CA ALA A 304 14.50 -4.51 6.94
C ALA A 304 15.51 -5.56 6.42
N GLN A 305 16.26 -5.26 5.33
CA GLN A 305 17.25 -6.18 4.79
C GLN A 305 18.51 -6.20 5.65
N PRO A 306 18.93 -7.37 6.20
CA PRO A 306 20.16 -7.49 6.95
C PRO A 306 21.39 -7.20 6.10
N LYS A 307 22.38 -6.54 6.67
CA LYS A 307 23.69 -6.29 6.04
C LYS A 307 24.41 -7.61 5.73
N GLY A 308 25.22 -7.62 4.68
CA GLY A 308 25.95 -8.79 4.21
C GLY A 308 25.10 -9.86 3.53
N LYS A 309 23.81 -9.56 3.30
CA LYS A 309 22.89 -10.45 2.59
C LYS A 309 22.03 -9.64 1.63
N VAL A 310 21.71 -10.23 0.51
CA VAL A 310 20.68 -9.73 -0.41
C VAL A 310 19.62 -10.79 -0.64
N THR A 311 18.41 -10.34 -0.81
CA THR A 311 17.26 -11.19 -1.13
C THR A 311 16.83 -10.95 -2.55
N THR A 312 16.72 -11.99 -3.34
CA THR A 312 16.16 -11.90 -4.70
C THR A 312 14.82 -12.60 -4.77
N PHE A 313 13.88 -12.03 -5.51
CA PHE A 313 12.58 -12.66 -5.72
C PHE A 313 12.03 -12.33 -7.11
N VAL A 314 11.06 -13.12 -7.56
CA VAL A 314 10.39 -12.92 -8.85
C VAL A 314 9.03 -12.29 -8.63
N LYS A 315 8.76 -11.15 -9.28
CA LYS A 315 7.45 -10.50 -9.25
C LYS A 315 6.34 -11.46 -9.63
N GLY A 316 5.27 -11.46 -8.83
CA GLY A 316 4.09 -12.29 -9.06
C GLY A 316 4.20 -13.74 -8.57
N ARG A 317 5.33 -14.14 -7.96
CA ARG A 317 5.49 -15.47 -7.31
C ARG A 317 5.48 -15.40 -5.77
N TYR A 318 5.05 -14.29 -5.23
CA TYR A 318 4.77 -14.11 -3.82
C TYR A 318 3.37 -13.52 -3.68
N ASP A 319 2.57 -14.10 -2.84
CA ASP A 319 1.22 -13.64 -2.58
C ASP A 319 1.21 -12.78 -1.33
N ALA A 320 1.08 -11.46 -1.52
CA ALA A 320 1.01 -10.47 -0.45
C ALA A 320 -0.37 -9.83 -0.43
N PHE A 321 -1.06 -9.94 0.69
CA PHE A 321 -2.40 -9.38 0.86
C PHE A 321 -2.53 -8.64 2.18
N ILE A 322 -3.26 -7.54 2.14
CA ILE A 322 -3.81 -6.87 3.31
C ILE A 322 -5.29 -7.25 3.39
N GLY A 323 -5.72 -7.74 4.54
CA GLY A 323 -7.08 -8.21 4.77
C GLY A 323 -7.97 -7.15 5.41
N GLY A 324 -9.10 -6.87 4.77
CA GLY A 324 -10.11 -5.95 5.29
C GLY A 324 -9.71 -4.48 5.23
N ASN A 325 -10.58 -3.63 5.73
CA ASN A 325 -10.32 -2.21 5.87
C ASN A 325 -9.38 -1.96 7.06
N LEU A 326 -8.52 -0.96 6.96
CA LEU A 326 -7.75 -0.46 8.07
C LEU A 326 -8.73 0.10 9.12
N ASP A 327 -8.72 -0.50 10.29
CA ASP A 327 -9.58 -0.08 11.39
C ASP A 327 -8.78 0.85 12.31
N ILE A 328 -9.14 2.12 12.34
CA ILE A 328 -8.51 3.11 13.22
C ILE A 328 -9.56 3.60 14.21
N ALA A 329 -9.31 3.32 15.48
CA ALA A 329 -10.16 3.68 16.59
C ALA A 329 -9.47 4.70 17.48
N ARG A 330 -10.20 5.75 17.90
CA ARG A 330 -9.74 6.74 18.86
C ARG A 330 -10.22 6.34 20.27
N TYR A 331 -9.30 6.43 21.22
CA TYR A 331 -9.56 6.20 22.64
C TYR A 331 -9.14 7.43 23.44
N THR A 332 -10.08 8.04 24.14
CA THR A 332 -9.87 9.29 24.90
C THR A 332 -9.65 9.05 26.39
N GLU A 333 -10.04 7.87 26.89
CA GLU A 333 -10.03 7.56 28.33
C GLU A 333 -8.76 6.88 28.81
N THR A 334 -8.09 6.12 27.93
CA THR A 334 -6.96 5.25 28.31
C THR A 334 -5.78 6.02 28.93
N LEU A 335 -5.50 7.23 28.43
CA LEU A 335 -4.46 8.15 28.94
C LEU A 335 -5.06 9.50 29.38
N ALA A 336 -6.23 9.47 29.98
CA ALA A 336 -6.92 10.68 30.41
C ALA A 336 -6.13 11.46 31.46
N LEU A 337 -5.43 10.79 32.37
CA LEU A 337 -4.59 11.43 33.38
C LEU A 337 -3.32 12.09 32.79
N GLU A 338 -2.90 11.66 31.61
CA GLU A 338 -1.75 12.20 30.89
C GLU A 338 -2.16 13.27 29.86
N ASP A 339 -3.45 13.57 29.79
CA ASP A 339 -4.06 14.49 28.83
C ASP A 339 -3.74 14.17 27.36
N ARG A 340 -3.90 12.86 26.99
CA ARG A 340 -3.57 12.34 25.68
C ARG A 340 -4.67 11.47 25.11
N ASP A 341 -4.84 11.54 23.78
CA ASP A 341 -5.69 10.65 22.99
C ASP A 341 -4.83 9.58 22.32
N ILE A 342 -5.38 8.36 22.20
CA ILE A 342 -4.72 7.26 21.51
C ILE A 342 -5.52 6.92 20.25
N TYR A 343 -4.83 6.88 19.11
CA TYR A 343 -5.35 6.34 17.86
C TYR A 343 -4.74 4.96 17.64
N VAL A 344 -5.57 3.91 17.69
CA VAL A 344 -5.14 2.52 17.50
C VAL A 344 -5.55 2.09 16.11
N ALA A 345 -4.56 1.75 15.29
CA ALA A 345 -4.76 1.20 13.96
C ALA A 345 -4.60 -0.32 13.98
N LYS A 346 -5.48 -1.04 13.31
CA LYS A 346 -5.47 -2.50 13.20
C LYS A 346 -5.65 -2.91 11.75
N GLN A 347 -4.80 -3.82 11.28
CA GLN A 347 -4.85 -4.36 9.93
C GLN A 347 -4.53 -5.85 9.97
N PHE A 348 -5.06 -6.61 9.03
CA PHE A 348 -4.67 -7.98 8.82
C PHE A 348 -3.76 -8.08 7.62
N ALA A 349 -2.72 -8.90 7.71
CA ALA A 349 -1.80 -9.13 6.61
C ALA A 349 -1.55 -10.62 6.43
N TYR A 350 -1.37 -11.02 5.18
CA TYR A 350 -0.97 -12.36 4.77
C TYR A 350 0.13 -12.27 3.73
N GLY A 351 1.12 -13.14 3.83
CA GLY A 351 2.17 -13.26 2.82
C GLY A 351 2.79 -14.63 2.82
N LYS A 352 2.97 -15.20 1.62
CA LYS A 352 3.64 -16.47 1.41
C LYS A 352 4.15 -16.56 -0.03
N ALA A 353 5.34 -17.08 -0.23
CA ALA A 353 5.83 -17.39 -1.57
C ALA A 353 5.10 -18.63 -2.13
N ARG A 354 4.88 -18.67 -3.43
CA ARG A 354 4.18 -19.78 -4.09
C ARG A 354 5.03 -21.04 -4.14
N ASP A 355 6.34 -20.88 -4.23
CA ASP A 355 7.30 -21.97 -4.22
C ASP A 355 8.65 -21.55 -3.63
N GLU A 356 9.50 -22.52 -3.32
CA GLU A 356 10.80 -22.27 -2.69
C GLU A 356 11.76 -21.45 -3.57
N LYS A 357 11.70 -21.60 -4.91
CA LYS A 357 12.54 -20.86 -5.85
C LYS A 357 12.01 -19.48 -6.21
N ALA A 358 10.83 -19.10 -5.69
CA ALA A 358 10.26 -17.77 -5.89
C ALA A 358 11.12 -16.67 -5.25
N ALA A 359 11.83 -17.00 -4.17
CA ALA A 359 12.76 -16.10 -3.51
C ALA A 359 14.02 -16.84 -3.06
N ALA A 360 15.16 -16.16 -3.04
CA ALA A 360 16.44 -16.68 -2.59
C ALA A 360 17.21 -15.65 -1.78
N VAL A 361 18.04 -16.14 -0.87
CA VAL A 361 18.98 -15.33 -0.07
C VAL A 361 20.39 -15.59 -0.58
N TRP A 362 21.17 -14.53 -0.75
CA TRP A 362 22.56 -14.58 -1.20
C TRP A 362 23.45 -13.87 -0.19
N THR A 363 24.68 -14.38 -0.02
CA THR A 363 25.69 -13.66 0.74
C THR A 363 26.26 -12.54 -0.11
N LEU A 364 26.32 -11.34 0.42
CA LEU A 364 26.94 -10.17 -0.20
C LEU A 364 28.30 -9.93 0.45
N ALA A 365 29.36 -9.89 -0.36
CA ALA A 365 30.71 -9.62 0.11
C ALA A 365 31.43 -8.72 -0.91
N ILE A 366 31.10 -7.43 -0.88
CA ILE A 366 31.75 -6.43 -1.75
C ILE A 366 33.17 -6.20 -1.23
N PRO A 367 34.20 -6.36 -2.07
CA PRO A 367 35.56 -6.06 -1.67
C PRO A 367 35.71 -4.59 -1.29
N GLU A 368 36.26 -4.32 -0.11
CA GLU A 368 36.69 -2.96 0.23
C GLU A 368 37.84 -2.56 -0.73
N GLU A 369 37.76 -1.38 -1.34
CA GLU A 369 38.89 -0.85 -2.09
C GLU A 369 40.08 -0.70 -1.16
N VAL A 370 41.11 -1.50 -1.37
CA VAL A 370 42.39 -1.30 -0.72
C VAL A 370 42.83 0.11 -1.13
N LYS A 371 42.78 1.06 -0.19
CA LYS A 371 43.39 2.38 -0.41
C LYS A 371 44.82 2.13 -0.83
N ALA A 372 45.12 2.37 -2.11
CA ALA A 372 46.50 2.33 -2.59
C ALA A 372 47.29 3.28 -1.67
N GLY A 373 48.15 2.67 -0.86
CA GLY A 373 49.02 3.42 0.04
C GLY A 373 49.75 4.45 -0.77
N THR A 374 49.65 5.70 -0.34
CA THR A 374 50.56 6.79 -0.78
C THR A 374 51.98 6.33 -0.60
N ALA A 375 52.64 6.00 -1.72
CA ALA A 375 54.09 5.86 -1.80
C ALA A 375 54.70 7.25 -1.87
#